data_8d149637151062825676d9c9046041fa
#
_entry.id   8d149637151062825676d9c9046041fa
#
_cell.length_a   1.000
_cell.length_b   1.000
_cell.length_c   1.000
_cell.angle_alpha   90.00
_cell.angle_beta   90.00
_cell.angle_gamma   90.00
#
_symmetry.space_group_name_H-M   'P 1'
#
loop_
_entity.id
_entity.type
_entity.pdbx_description
1 polymer ?
#
loop_
_entity_poly.entity_id
_entity_poly.type
_entity_poly.pdbx_seq_one_letter_code
_entity_poly.pdbx_strand_id
1 'polypeptide(L)'
;MCSSDLLATALSYLGIFFTMGGFDLVELRANLFGAMLVLGSALSYAIYFIVSEKYTREVGSAPFTVFAMTAATLCLVAHFGLTRDAGAELAAITPAAWLLLLLIGVVCMFVPASLQAEGVRRVGAQRGAVLSTVGPPTTVVLAWALLGERLNPWQWLGILLIVAGILALDLARAAAQR
;
A
#
# COMPACT_ATOMS: atom_id res chain seq x y z
N MET A 1 5.95 -23.13 6.66
CA MET A 1 6.60 -22.10 5.82
C MET A 1 7.73 -22.79 5.08
N CYS A 2 7.58 -22.98 3.79
CA CYS A 2 8.67 -23.58 2.99
C CYS A 2 9.79 -22.56 2.81
N SER A 3 11.02 -23.03 2.71
CA SER A 3 12.23 -22.23 2.45
C SER A 3 12.07 -21.32 1.21
N SER A 4 11.29 -21.75 0.22
CA SER A 4 10.93 -21.01 -0.99
C SER A 4 10.08 -19.77 -0.72
N ASP A 5 9.17 -19.80 0.28
CA ASP A 5 8.33 -18.63 0.61
C ASP A 5 9.17 -17.52 1.24
N LEU A 6 10.17 -17.88 2.05
CA LEU A 6 11.11 -16.93 2.65
C LEU A 6 12.01 -16.27 1.60
N LEU A 7 12.51 -17.06 0.64
CA LEU A 7 13.32 -16.56 -0.46
C LEU A 7 12.54 -15.61 -1.37
N ALA A 8 11.33 -15.98 -1.74
CA ALA A 8 10.48 -15.12 -2.57
C ALA A 8 10.13 -13.81 -1.87
N THR A 9 9.85 -13.88 -0.57
CA THR A 9 9.58 -12.68 0.25
C THR A 9 10.83 -11.81 0.36
N ALA A 10 12.01 -12.38 0.61
CA ALA A 10 13.27 -11.64 0.68
C ALA A 10 13.60 -10.95 -0.65
N LEU A 11 13.41 -11.64 -1.79
CA LEU A 11 13.59 -11.06 -3.13
C LEU A 11 12.66 -9.89 -3.38
N SER A 12 11.39 -10.00 -2.97
CA SER A 12 10.42 -8.91 -3.11
C SER A 12 10.80 -7.69 -2.27
N TYR A 13 11.27 -7.88 -1.02
CA TYR A 13 11.75 -6.78 -0.18
C TYR A 13 13.01 -6.13 -0.71
N LEU A 14 13.97 -6.91 -1.20
CA LEU A 14 15.15 -6.38 -1.88
C LEU A 14 14.75 -5.58 -3.14
N GLY A 15 13.79 -6.09 -3.90
CA GLY A 15 13.28 -5.40 -5.07
C GLY A 15 12.63 -4.05 -4.72
N ILE A 16 11.79 -3.99 -3.68
CA ILE A 16 11.19 -2.73 -3.19
C ILE A 16 12.30 -1.76 -2.78
N PHE A 17 13.30 -2.24 -2.07
CA PHE A 17 14.43 -1.45 -1.65
C PHE A 17 15.17 -0.77 -2.83
N PHE A 18 15.48 -1.53 -3.88
CA PHE A 18 16.10 -0.97 -5.09
C PHE A 18 15.15 -0.07 -5.89
N THR A 19 13.85 -0.37 -5.92
CA THR A 19 12.85 0.47 -6.60
C THR A 19 12.71 1.84 -5.93
N MET A 20 12.88 1.91 -4.61
CA MET A 20 12.86 3.16 -3.83
C MET A 20 14.16 3.98 -3.92
N GLY A 21 15.15 3.54 -4.71
CA GLY A 21 16.41 4.28 -4.95
C GLY A 21 17.57 3.94 -4.03
N GLY A 22 17.42 2.88 -3.20
CA GLY A 22 18.50 2.41 -2.31
C GLY A 22 18.64 3.23 -1.02
N PHE A 23 19.73 3.00 -0.29
CA PHE A 23 20.00 3.71 0.97
C PHE A 23 20.56 5.10 0.71
N ASP A 24 19.80 6.13 1.00
CA ASP A 24 20.38 7.39 1.44
C ASP A 24 20.44 7.41 2.98
N LEU A 25 21.55 6.91 3.52
CA LEU A 25 21.79 6.83 4.97
C LEU A 25 21.82 8.21 5.63
N VAL A 26 22.03 9.26 4.85
CA VAL A 26 22.06 10.64 5.33
C VAL A 26 20.62 11.09 5.59
N GLU A 27 19.71 10.85 4.67
CA GLU A 27 18.28 11.16 4.85
C GLU A 27 17.63 10.30 5.94
N LEU A 28 18.00 9.04 6.06
CA LEU A 28 17.48 8.14 7.09
C LEU A 28 17.87 8.61 8.51
N ARG A 29 19.11 9.06 8.69
CA ARG A 29 19.57 9.61 9.99
C ARG A 29 18.93 10.96 10.31
N ALA A 30 18.71 11.80 9.31
CA ALA A 30 18.05 13.10 9.48
C ALA A 30 16.57 12.95 9.86
N ASN A 31 15.91 11.85 9.47
CA ASN A 31 14.48 11.62 9.64
C ASN A 31 14.12 10.34 10.42
N LEU A 32 14.90 10.00 11.46
CA LEU A 32 14.66 8.78 12.25
C LEU A 32 13.24 8.71 12.82
N PHE A 33 12.70 9.83 13.30
CA PHE A 33 11.31 9.90 13.80
C PHE A 33 10.30 9.59 12.69
N GLY A 34 10.47 10.15 11.49
CA GLY A 34 9.64 9.82 10.33
C GLY A 34 9.73 8.34 9.95
N ALA A 35 10.93 7.75 9.98
CA ALA A 35 11.13 6.33 9.73
C ALA A 35 10.38 5.44 10.74
N MET A 36 10.38 5.80 12.02
CA MET A 36 9.61 5.08 13.06
C MET A 36 8.11 5.18 12.82
N LEU A 37 7.60 6.34 12.39
CA LEU A 37 6.19 6.49 12.03
C LEU A 37 5.80 5.63 10.82
N VAL A 38 6.67 5.53 9.81
CA VAL A 38 6.47 4.66 8.65
C VAL A 38 6.43 3.19 9.06
N LEU A 39 7.34 2.75 9.95
CA LEU A 39 7.31 1.39 10.50
C LEU A 39 6.01 1.11 11.28
N GLY A 40 5.56 2.05 12.10
CA GLY A 40 4.27 1.96 12.79
C GLY A 40 3.09 1.84 11.85
N SER A 41 3.10 2.61 10.76
CA SER A 41 2.10 2.52 9.68
C SER A 41 2.12 1.17 8.99
N ALA A 42 3.30 0.64 8.64
CA ALA A 42 3.45 -0.67 8.02
C ALA A 42 2.92 -1.80 8.92
N LEU A 43 3.20 -1.74 10.22
CA LEU A 43 2.67 -2.71 11.19
C LEU A 43 1.14 -2.62 11.29
N SER A 44 0.58 -1.41 11.37
CA SER A 44 -0.87 -1.18 11.39
C SER A 44 -1.53 -1.71 10.11
N TYR A 45 -0.88 -1.53 8.96
CA TYR A 45 -1.36 -2.06 7.69
C TYR A 45 -1.34 -3.59 7.63
N ALA A 46 -0.31 -4.23 8.18
CA ALA A 46 -0.25 -5.68 8.29
C ALA A 46 -1.39 -6.24 9.18
N ILE A 47 -1.65 -5.60 10.31
CA ILE A 47 -2.79 -5.94 11.18
C ILE A 47 -4.11 -5.76 10.42
N TYR A 48 -4.27 -4.65 9.70
CA TYR A 48 -5.45 -4.40 8.87
C TYR A 48 -5.70 -5.55 7.87
N PHE A 49 -4.66 -6.08 7.20
CA PHE A 49 -4.80 -7.20 6.27
C PHE A 49 -5.34 -8.46 6.96
N ILE A 50 -4.80 -8.81 8.12
CA ILE A 50 -5.23 -9.99 8.88
C ILE A 50 -6.69 -9.84 9.35
N VAL A 51 -7.00 -8.66 9.88
CA VAL A 51 -8.34 -8.34 10.36
C VAL A 51 -9.35 -8.30 9.21
N SER A 52 -8.96 -7.73 8.07
CA SER A 52 -9.81 -7.64 6.89
C SER A 52 -10.18 -9.01 6.33
N GLU A 53 -9.29 -10.00 6.35
CA GLU A 53 -9.61 -11.36 5.89
C GLU A 53 -10.76 -11.96 6.70
N LYS A 54 -10.71 -11.82 8.02
CA LYS A 54 -11.73 -12.36 8.91
C LYS A 54 -13.08 -11.66 8.70
N TYR A 55 -13.09 -10.34 8.86
CA TYR A 55 -14.34 -9.59 8.89
C TYR A 55 -14.98 -9.42 7.50
N THR A 56 -14.19 -9.36 6.42
CA THR A 56 -14.77 -9.33 5.06
C THR A 56 -15.49 -10.62 4.68
N ARG A 57 -15.10 -11.75 5.27
CA ARG A 57 -15.82 -13.03 5.08
C ARG A 57 -17.15 -13.06 5.83
N GLU A 58 -17.25 -12.39 6.98
CA GLU A 58 -18.45 -12.35 7.82
C GLU A 58 -19.46 -11.30 7.34
N VAL A 59 -19.03 -10.07 7.10
CA VAL A 59 -19.93 -8.93 6.81
C VAL A 59 -19.88 -8.48 5.35
N GLY A 60 -18.95 -8.99 4.56
CA GLY A 60 -18.70 -8.55 3.19
C GLY A 60 -17.65 -7.45 3.08
N SER A 61 -17.09 -7.29 1.87
CA SER A 61 -16.01 -6.33 1.62
C SER A 61 -16.46 -4.87 1.67
N ALA A 62 -17.64 -4.56 1.11
CA ALA A 62 -18.14 -3.19 1.06
C ALA A 62 -18.49 -2.62 2.44
N PRO A 63 -19.29 -3.30 3.30
CA PRO A 63 -19.53 -2.82 4.66
C PRO A 63 -18.23 -2.69 5.48
N PHE A 64 -17.33 -3.67 5.38
CA PHE A 64 -16.04 -3.59 6.08
C PHE A 64 -15.26 -2.35 5.66
N THR A 65 -15.16 -2.08 4.35
CA THR A 65 -14.45 -0.89 3.84
C THR A 65 -15.08 0.40 4.33
N VAL A 66 -16.42 0.50 4.32
CA VAL A 66 -17.12 1.68 4.85
C VAL A 66 -16.77 1.90 6.32
N PHE A 67 -16.84 0.86 7.17
CA PHE A 67 -16.49 0.97 8.58
C PHE A 67 -15.03 1.38 8.79
N ALA A 68 -14.09 0.74 8.09
CA ALA A 68 -12.68 1.05 8.20
C ALA A 68 -12.35 2.48 7.77
N MET A 69 -12.91 2.92 6.65
CA MET A 69 -12.74 4.29 6.14
C MET A 69 -13.38 5.32 7.06
N THR A 70 -14.58 5.04 7.60
CA THR A 70 -15.23 5.94 8.53
C THR A 70 -14.42 6.10 9.81
N ALA A 71 -13.93 5.00 10.38
CA ALA A 71 -13.07 5.04 11.57
C ALA A 71 -11.78 5.85 11.32
N ALA A 72 -11.11 5.60 10.19
CA ALA A 72 -9.91 6.35 9.80
C ALA A 72 -10.21 7.85 9.62
N THR A 73 -11.32 8.19 8.97
CA THR A 73 -11.74 9.58 8.76
C THR A 73 -12.03 10.28 10.08
N LEU A 74 -12.72 9.61 11.01
CA LEU A 74 -12.99 10.18 12.34
C LEU A 74 -11.70 10.46 13.11
N CYS A 75 -10.72 9.53 13.07
CA CYS A 75 -9.41 9.75 13.68
C CYS A 75 -8.67 10.93 13.05
N LEU A 76 -8.69 11.04 11.71
CA LEU A 76 -8.05 12.14 11.00
C LEU A 76 -8.72 13.49 11.29
N VAL A 77 -10.05 13.53 11.30
CA VAL A 77 -10.80 14.76 11.63
C VAL A 77 -10.51 15.19 13.07
N ALA A 78 -10.50 14.25 14.01
CA ALA A 78 -10.17 14.55 15.39
C ALA A 78 -8.72 15.08 15.52
N HIS A 79 -7.76 14.43 14.87
CA HIS A 79 -6.36 14.88 14.86
C HIS A 79 -6.22 16.27 14.25
N PHE A 80 -6.83 16.50 13.09
CA PHE A 80 -6.80 17.78 12.38
C PHE A 80 -7.42 18.91 13.22
N GLY A 81 -8.58 18.67 13.84
CA GLY A 81 -9.24 19.65 14.70
C GLY A 81 -8.47 19.98 15.99
N LEU A 82 -7.62 19.04 16.48
CA LEU A 82 -6.76 19.27 17.65
C LEU A 82 -5.45 19.97 17.34
N THR A 83 -4.94 19.82 16.10
CA THR A 83 -3.59 20.29 15.73
C THR A 83 -3.59 21.53 14.83
N ARG A 84 -4.72 21.85 14.21
CA ARG A 84 -4.87 22.93 13.23
C ARG A 84 -6.10 23.79 13.50
N ASP A 85 -6.09 25.00 12.99
CA ASP A 85 -7.30 25.80 12.92
C ASP A 85 -8.17 25.35 11.75
N ALA A 86 -8.95 24.28 12.01
CA ALA A 86 -9.78 23.63 11.01
C ALA A 86 -10.78 24.60 10.36
N GLY A 87 -11.27 25.58 11.10
CA GLY A 87 -12.23 26.56 10.58
C GLY A 87 -11.62 27.43 9.48
N ALA A 88 -10.46 28.00 9.73
CA ALA A 88 -9.76 28.85 8.78
C ALA A 88 -9.27 28.07 7.54
N GLU A 89 -8.71 26.88 7.74
CA GLU A 89 -8.19 26.08 6.63
C GLU A 89 -9.32 25.57 5.73
N LEU A 90 -10.44 25.08 6.29
CA LEU A 90 -11.58 24.62 5.50
C LEU A 90 -12.28 25.75 4.74
N ALA A 91 -12.36 26.94 5.32
CA ALA A 91 -12.95 28.12 4.66
C ALA A 91 -12.10 28.60 3.46
N ALA A 92 -10.82 28.30 3.43
CA ALA A 92 -9.93 28.67 2.32
C ALA A 92 -10.07 27.74 1.10
N ILE A 93 -10.75 26.61 1.23
CA ILE A 93 -10.91 25.62 0.15
C ILE A 93 -11.95 26.10 -0.86
N THR A 94 -11.54 26.22 -2.12
CA THR A 94 -12.46 26.60 -3.21
C THR A 94 -13.48 25.49 -3.53
N PRO A 95 -14.67 25.81 -4.07
CA PRO A 95 -15.65 24.80 -4.47
C PRO A 95 -15.11 23.78 -5.47
N ALA A 96 -14.25 24.20 -6.39
CA ALA A 96 -13.58 23.31 -7.34
C ALA A 96 -12.64 22.33 -6.64
N ALA A 97 -11.91 22.76 -5.61
CA ALA A 97 -11.04 21.89 -4.82
C ALA A 97 -11.86 20.88 -4.02
N TRP A 98 -13.03 21.25 -3.49
CA TRP A 98 -13.95 20.32 -2.83
C TRP A 98 -14.40 19.19 -3.77
N LEU A 99 -14.77 19.53 -5.02
CA LEU A 99 -15.13 18.53 -6.02
C LEU A 99 -13.98 17.58 -6.33
N LEU A 100 -12.76 18.12 -6.50
CA LEU A 100 -11.56 17.30 -6.74
C LEU A 100 -11.25 16.39 -5.54
N LEU A 101 -11.34 16.89 -4.33
CA LEU A 101 -11.13 16.09 -3.10
C LEU A 101 -12.16 14.96 -3.00
N LEU A 102 -13.41 15.22 -3.34
CA LEU A 102 -14.47 14.21 -3.36
C LEU A 102 -14.19 13.15 -4.42
N LEU A 103 -13.80 13.55 -5.63
CA LEU A 103 -13.43 12.63 -6.70
C LEU A 103 -12.24 11.75 -6.31
N ILE A 104 -11.17 12.33 -5.74
CA ILE A 104 -10.01 11.59 -5.27
C ILE A 104 -10.43 10.64 -4.14
N GLY A 105 -11.21 11.09 -3.18
CA GLY A 105 -11.68 10.26 -2.07
C GLY A 105 -12.48 9.04 -2.53
N VAL A 106 -13.40 9.23 -3.48
CA VAL A 106 -14.23 8.13 -3.98
C VAL A 106 -13.45 7.26 -4.97
N VAL A 107 -12.87 7.85 -6.01
CA VAL A 107 -12.28 7.08 -7.14
C VAL A 107 -10.91 6.52 -6.78
N CYS A 108 -10.05 7.30 -6.11
CA CYS A 108 -8.67 6.89 -5.84
C CYS A 108 -8.49 6.22 -4.47
N MET A 109 -9.44 6.39 -3.54
CA MET A 109 -9.33 5.81 -2.19
C MET A 109 -10.40 4.73 -1.94
N PHE A 110 -11.68 5.07 -2.02
CA PHE A 110 -12.75 4.13 -1.64
C PHE A 110 -12.88 2.95 -2.62
N VAL A 111 -12.85 3.19 -3.93
CA VAL A 111 -12.98 2.12 -4.93
C VAL A 111 -11.81 1.14 -4.84
N PRO A 112 -10.52 1.56 -4.86
CA PRO A 112 -9.39 0.64 -4.73
C PRO A 112 -9.39 -0.10 -3.39
N ALA A 113 -9.72 0.56 -2.28
CA ALA A 113 -9.78 -0.08 -0.97
C ALA A 113 -10.87 -1.16 -0.91
N SER A 114 -12.03 -0.92 -1.53
CA SER A 114 -13.11 -1.91 -1.63
C SER A 114 -12.70 -3.11 -2.49
N LEU A 115 -12.03 -2.87 -3.61
CA LEU A 115 -11.50 -3.92 -4.48
C LEU A 115 -10.41 -4.73 -3.78
N GLN A 116 -9.53 -4.07 -3.03
CA GLN A 116 -8.50 -4.72 -2.22
C GLN A 116 -9.13 -5.60 -1.14
N ALA A 117 -10.11 -5.09 -0.40
CA ALA A 117 -10.83 -5.84 0.63
C ALA A 117 -11.55 -7.07 0.02
N GLU A 118 -12.15 -6.93 -1.16
CA GLU A 118 -12.75 -8.05 -1.89
C GLU A 118 -11.69 -9.06 -2.36
N GLY A 119 -10.54 -8.58 -2.82
CA GLY A 119 -9.40 -9.42 -3.17
C GLY A 119 -8.94 -10.25 -1.97
N VAL A 120 -8.70 -9.61 -0.82
CA VAL A 120 -8.32 -10.29 0.43
C VAL A 120 -9.38 -11.30 0.87
N ARG A 121 -10.65 -10.97 0.75
CA ARG A 121 -11.77 -11.87 1.06
C ARG A 121 -11.70 -13.16 0.24
N ARG A 122 -11.33 -13.07 -1.05
CA ARG A 122 -11.30 -14.21 -1.99
C ARG A 122 -10.03 -15.04 -1.88
N VAL A 123 -8.85 -14.37 -1.79
CA VAL A 123 -7.57 -15.06 -1.86
C VAL A 123 -6.87 -15.23 -0.51
N GLY A 124 -7.35 -14.55 0.54
CA GLY A 124 -6.77 -14.51 1.87
C GLY A 124 -5.72 -13.40 2.04
N ALA A 125 -5.44 -13.01 3.30
CA ALA A 125 -4.55 -11.91 3.63
C ALA A 125 -3.13 -12.13 3.14
N GLN A 126 -2.58 -13.33 3.27
CA GLN A 126 -1.22 -13.65 2.86
C GLN A 126 -1.00 -13.47 1.35
N ARG A 127 -1.92 -13.98 0.53
CA ARG A 127 -1.85 -13.81 -0.94
C ARG A 127 -2.13 -12.37 -1.34
N GLY A 128 -3.10 -11.72 -0.70
CA GLY A 128 -3.42 -10.33 -0.91
C GLY A 128 -2.22 -9.41 -0.63
N ALA A 129 -1.49 -9.65 0.46
CA ALA A 129 -0.28 -8.90 0.78
C ALA A 129 0.81 -9.06 -0.29
N VAL A 130 1.04 -10.29 -0.78
CA VAL A 130 2.01 -10.54 -1.87
C VAL A 130 1.59 -9.85 -3.16
N LEU A 131 0.31 -9.93 -3.55
CA LEU A 131 -0.20 -9.25 -4.73
C LEU A 131 -0.08 -7.72 -4.63
N SER A 132 -0.21 -7.16 -3.42
CA SER A 132 -0.04 -5.71 -3.18
C SER A 132 1.40 -5.23 -3.45
N THR A 133 2.41 -6.12 -3.43
CA THR A 133 3.80 -5.74 -3.76
C THR A 133 4.00 -5.39 -5.23
N VAL A 134 3.03 -5.71 -6.10
CA VAL A 134 3.02 -5.26 -7.50
C VAL A 134 2.77 -3.75 -7.62
N GLY A 135 2.14 -3.13 -6.62
CA GLY A 135 1.80 -1.71 -6.63
C GLY A 135 2.99 -0.77 -6.91
N PRO A 136 4.06 -0.79 -6.10
CA PRO A 136 5.23 0.08 -6.31
C PRO A 136 5.88 -0.05 -7.68
N PRO A 137 6.18 -1.26 -8.21
CA PRO A 137 6.70 -1.39 -9.57
C PRO A 137 5.76 -0.83 -10.64
N THR A 138 4.46 -1.09 -10.51
CA THR A 138 3.46 -0.59 -11.46
C THR A 138 3.44 0.93 -11.47
N THR A 139 3.48 1.56 -10.30
CA THR A 139 3.53 3.03 -10.18
C THR A 139 4.76 3.61 -10.87
N VAL A 140 5.94 3.01 -10.67
CA VAL A 140 7.19 3.46 -11.29
C VAL A 140 7.14 3.31 -12.81
N VAL A 141 6.63 2.19 -13.32
CA VAL A 141 6.46 1.97 -14.77
C VAL A 141 5.47 2.97 -15.38
N LEU A 142 4.35 3.25 -14.69
CA LEU A 142 3.38 4.25 -15.14
C LEU A 142 3.96 5.66 -15.11
N ALA A 143 4.74 6.03 -14.11
CA ALA A 143 5.43 7.31 -14.04
C ALA A 143 6.41 7.49 -15.22
N TRP A 144 7.17 6.45 -15.53
CA TRP A 144 8.02 6.45 -16.73
C TRP A 144 7.22 6.59 -18.02
N ALA A 145 6.14 5.82 -18.18
CA ALA A 145 5.38 5.78 -19.44
C ALA A 145 4.51 7.02 -19.67
N LEU A 146 3.91 7.58 -18.60
CA LEU A 146 2.93 8.66 -18.69
C LEU A 146 3.52 10.04 -18.40
N LEU A 147 4.49 10.13 -17.49
CA LEU A 147 5.12 11.39 -17.08
C LEU A 147 6.50 11.60 -17.73
N GLY A 148 7.03 10.58 -18.45
CA GLY A 148 8.34 10.67 -19.09
C GLY A 148 9.51 10.71 -18.09
N GLU A 149 9.30 10.25 -16.85
CA GLU A 149 10.34 10.20 -15.84
C GLU A 149 11.44 9.22 -16.24
N ARG A 150 12.71 9.61 -16.02
CA ARG A 150 13.85 8.73 -16.32
C ARG A 150 14.07 7.78 -15.14
N LEU A 151 13.90 6.50 -15.38
CA LEU A 151 14.20 5.47 -14.40
C LEU A 151 15.71 5.27 -14.27
N ASN A 152 16.17 5.21 -13.02
CA ASN A 152 17.53 4.82 -12.71
C ASN A 152 17.70 3.29 -12.95
N PRO A 153 18.87 2.80 -13.42
CA PRO A 153 19.14 1.37 -13.55
C PRO A 153 18.81 0.53 -12.30
N TRP A 154 18.98 1.09 -11.11
CA TRP A 154 18.62 0.43 -9.85
C TRP A 154 17.11 0.21 -9.70
N GLN A 155 16.28 1.11 -10.21
CA GLN A 155 14.83 0.96 -10.20
C GLN A 155 14.38 -0.17 -11.14
N TRP A 156 15.01 -0.31 -12.31
CA TRP A 156 14.77 -1.44 -13.21
C TRP A 156 15.16 -2.78 -12.56
N LEU A 157 16.29 -2.84 -11.89
CA LEU A 157 16.71 -4.02 -11.13
C LEU A 157 15.68 -4.34 -10.03
N GLY A 158 15.21 -3.36 -9.30
CA GLY A 158 14.17 -3.51 -8.27
C GLY A 158 12.87 -4.10 -8.83
N ILE A 159 12.39 -3.59 -9.95
CA ILE A 159 11.20 -4.11 -10.64
C ILE A 159 11.38 -5.59 -11.02
N LEU A 160 12.53 -5.94 -11.61
CA LEU A 160 12.83 -7.32 -12.01
C LEU A 160 12.86 -8.25 -10.80
N LEU A 161 13.47 -7.83 -9.69
CA LEU A 161 13.53 -8.63 -8.46
C LEU A 161 12.13 -8.86 -7.85
N ILE A 162 11.25 -7.87 -7.86
CA ILE A 162 9.86 -8.01 -7.37
C ILE A 162 9.11 -9.03 -8.25
N VAL A 163 9.17 -8.87 -9.56
CA VAL A 163 8.50 -9.78 -10.50
C VAL A 163 9.04 -11.20 -10.35
N ALA A 164 10.37 -11.37 -10.25
CA ALA A 164 10.99 -12.66 -10.02
C ALA A 164 10.56 -13.29 -8.69
N GLY A 165 10.45 -12.50 -7.62
CA GLY A 165 9.97 -12.95 -6.31
C GLY A 165 8.52 -13.47 -6.36
N ILE A 166 7.64 -12.75 -7.05
CA ILE A 166 6.23 -13.15 -7.22
C ILE A 166 6.14 -14.45 -8.03
N LEU A 167 6.85 -14.52 -9.17
CA LEU A 167 6.86 -15.72 -10.01
C LEU A 167 7.44 -16.93 -9.26
N ALA A 168 8.51 -16.75 -8.50
CA ALA A 168 9.09 -17.82 -7.68
C ALA A 168 8.10 -18.35 -6.64
N LEU A 169 7.31 -17.45 -6.03
CA LEU A 169 6.27 -17.82 -5.08
C LEU A 169 5.15 -18.65 -5.74
N ASP A 170 4.69 -18.22 -6.92
CA ASP A 170 3.64 -18.92 -7.65
C ASP A 170 4.08 -20.29 -8.15
N LEU A 171 5.30 -20.40 -8.67
CA LEU A 171 5.89 -21.67 -9.13
C LEU A 171 6.10 -22.65 -7.98
N ALA A 172 6.61 -22.19 -6.83
CA ALA A 172 6.79 -23.03 -5.65
C ALA A 172 5.46 -23.59 -5.13
N ARG A 173 4.38 -22.80 -5.20
CA ARG A 173 3.04 -23.24 -4.78
C ARG A 173 2.41 -24.21 -5.78
N ALA A 174 2.56 -23.95 -7.08
CA ALA A 174 2.11 -24.88 -8.10
C ALA A 174 2.80 -26.25 -8.00
N ALA A 175 4.07 -26.29 -7.63
CA ALA A 175 4.81 -27.52 -7.37
C ALA A 175 4.33 -28.26 -6.10
N ALA A 176 3.91 -27.54 -5.07
CA ALA A 176 3.43 -28.12 -3.80
C ALA A 176 1.98 -28.67 -3.88
N GLN A 177 1.25 -28.34 -4.95
CA GLN A 177 -0.13 -28.81 -5.18
C GLN A 177 -0.20 -30.02 -6.13
N ARG A 178 0.94 -30.47 -6.67
CA ARG A 178 1.08 -31.70 -7.47
C ARG A 178 1.61 -32.85 -6.62
#